data_b737e86f5ca618aa0e3387822730f849
#
_entry.id   b737e86f5ca618aa0e3387822730f849
#
_cell.length_a   1.000
_cell.length_b   1.000
_cell.length_c   1.000
_cell.angle_alpha   90.00
_cell.angle_beta   90.00
_cell.angle_gamma   90.00
#
_symmetry.space_group_name_H-M   'P 1'
#
loop_
_entity.id
_entity.type
_entity.pdbx_description
1 polymer ?
#
loop_
_entity_poly.entity_id
_entity_poly.type
_entity_poly.pdbx_seq_one_letter_code
_entity_poly.pdbx_strand_id
1 'polypeptide(L)'
;RDVLGSRGLGDVYKRQFLHISVPYSLFSILLNAVPATICYRVVGKKYTLRSVLCIFVMSIAVDMIPSHFITDDLLLIAIFGGIINGVLIALILNSHATSGGTDFISMIISKKKGISVWNYIFMGNVAVLLIAGCIYGMNVALYSIIFQYASTQMINMMYKRYDKDTLFIITKKPDEVYNLSLIHISEPTRP
;
A
#
# COMPACT_ATOMS: atom_id res chain seq x y z
N ARG A 1 17.06 -27.03 -16.91
CA ARG A 1 17.60 -25.74 -17.45
C ARG A 1 16.43 -25.13 -18.20
N ASP A 2 16.05 -23.89 -17.92
CA ASP A 2 15.08 -23.03 -18.62
C ASP A 2 13.60 -23.04 -18.17
N VAL A 3 13.31 -23.25 -16.89
CA VAL A 3 11.93 -23.09 -16.42
C VAL A 3 11.72 -21.79 -15.61
N LEU A 4 12.78 -21.07 -15.25
CA LEU A 4 12.72 -19.83 -14.46
C LEU A 4 12.89 -18.53 -15.27
N GLY A 5 13.17 -18.63 -16.57
CA GLY A 5 13.65 -17.49 -17.38
C GLY A 5 12.62 -16.67 -18.13
N SER A 6 11.33 -17.03 -18.21
CA SER A 6 10.45 -16.32 -19.11
C SER A 6 9.06 -15.93 -18.61
N ARG A 7 8.77 -16.15 -17.31
CA ARG A 7 7.41 -15.85 -16.81
C ARG A 7 7.50 -15.25 -15.41
N GLY A 8 7.16 -13.98 -15.32
CA GLY A 8 7.23 -13.21 -14.08
C GLY A 8 6.50 -13.86 -12.90
N LEU A 9 6.85 -13.45 -11.68
CA LEU A 9 6.26 -13.92 -10.41
C LEU A 9 4.73 -14.09 -10.45
N GLY A 10 4.03 -13.25 -11.20
CA GLY A 10 2.59 -13.37 -11.43
C GLY A 10 2.14 -14.66 -12.13
N ASP A 11 2.94 -15.19 -13.05
CA ASP A 11 2.64 -16.44 -13.76
C ASP A 11 2.93 -17.68 -12.91
N VAL A 12 3.90 -17.59 -11.99
CA VAL A 12 4.19 -18.66 -11.02
C VAL A 12 3.04 -18.81 -10.02
N TYR A 13 2.50 -17.69 -9.50
CA TYR A 13 1.30 -17.70 -8.67
C TYR A 13 0.05 -18.19 -9.44
N LYS A 14 -0.07 -17.82 -10.70
CA LYS A 14 -1.20 -18.21 -11.57
C LYS A 14 -1.25 -19.72 -11.83
N ARG A 15 -0.10 -20.39 -11.90
CA ARG A 15 -0.01 -21.84 -12.19
C ARG A 15 -0.09 -22.73 -10.96
N GLN A 16 0.31 -22.27 -9.80
CA GLN A 16 0.41 -23.12 -8.61
C GLN A 16 -0.88 -23.24 -7.79
N PHE A 17 -1.77 -22.26 -7.83
CA PHE A 17 -2.92 -22.24 -6.92
C PHE A 17 -4.26 -22.65 -7.53
N LEU A 18 -4.44 -22.53 -8.85
CA LEU A 18 -5.68 -22.98 -9.49
C LEU A 18 -5.38 -23.47 -10.91
N HIS A 19 -5.73 -24.72 -11.20
CA HIS A 19 -5.87 -25.23 -12.58
C HIS A 19 -6.99 -24.52 -13.38
N ILE A 20 -7.37 -23.31 -12.97
CA ILE A 20 -8.39 -22.49 -13.58
C ILE A 20 -7.70 -21.27 -14.19
N SER A 21 -7.78 -21.11 -15.49
CA SER A 21 -7.26 -19.96 -16.25
C SER A 21 -8.12 -18.71 -16.02
N VAL A 22 -8.19 -18.24 -14.77
CA VAL A 22 -8.87 -16.98 -14.45
C VAL A 22 -7.90 -15.83 -14.72
N PRO A 23 -8.28 -14.80 -15.51
CA PRO A 23 -7.45 -13.63 -15.70
C PRO A 23 -7.18 -12.92 -14.36
N TYR A 24 -5.96 -12.39 -14.20
CA TYR A 24 -5.54 -11.71 -12.96
C TYR A 24 -6.52 -10.58 -12.59
N SER A 25 -7.03 -9.87 -13.59
CA SER A 25 -8.01 -8.80 -13.41
C SER A 25 -9.26 -9.26 -12.66
N LEU A 26 -9.84 -10.39 -13.04
CA LEU A 26 -11.06 -10.92 -12.40
C LEU A 26 -10.79 -11.31 -10.94
N PHE A 27 -9.68 -12.01 -10.68
CA PHE A 27 -9.28 -12.42 -9.34
C PHE A 27 -9.00 -11.21 -8.44
N SER A 28 -8.28 -10.21 -8.94
CA SER A 28 -7.97 -8.97 -8.23
C SER A 28 -9.25 -8.21 -7.86
N ILE A 29 -10.20 -8.06 -8.79
CA ILE A 29 -11.48 -7.37 -8.54
C ILE A 29 -12.30 -8.09 -7.47
N LEU A 30 -12.41 -9.43 -7.56
CA LEU A 30 -13.17 -10.23 -6.58
C LEU A 30 -12.56 -10.13 -5.18
N LEU A 31 -11.22 -10.24 -5.07
CA LEU A 31 -10.53 -10.16 -3.80
C LEU A 31 -10.68 -8.78 -3.15
N ASN A 32 -10.72 -7.72 -3.95
CA ASN A 32 -10.88 -6.35 -3.48
C ASN A 32 -12.34 -5.96 -3.20
N ALA A 33 -13.33 -6.76 -3.59
CA ALA A 33 -14.74 -6.44 -3.39
C ALA A 33 -15.12 -6.30 -1.89
N VAL A 34 -14.60 -7.19 -1.04
CA VAL A 34 -14.87 -7.17 0.41
C VAL A 34 -14.25 -5.94 1.07
N PRO A 35 -12.93 -5.67 0.94
CA PRO A 35 -12.35 -4.44 1.48
C PRO A 35 -13.00 -3.17 0.94
N ALA A 36 -13.38 -3.14 -0.34
CA ALA A 36 -14.04 -1.99 -0.96
C ALA A 36 -15.41 -1.70 -0.35
N THR A 37 -16.22 -2.73 -0.06
CA THR A 37 -17.53 -2.55 0.58
C THR A 37 -17.41 -2.00 2.01
N ILE A 38 -16.41 -2.44 2.76
CA ILE A 38 -16.12 -1.91 4.10
C ILE A 38 -15.64 -0.45 3.98
N CYS A 39 -14.75 -0.17 3.03
CA CYS A 39 -14.24 1.18 2.78
C CYS A 39 -15.35 2.16 2.37
N TYR A 40 -16.32 1.70 1.61
CA TYR A 40 -17.49 2.50 1.21
C TYR A 40 -18.27 3.05 2.42
N ARG A 41 -18.43 2.24 3.46
CA ARG A 41 -19.13 2.63 4.69
C ARG A 41 -18.28 3.52 5.62
N VAL A 42 -16.96 3.28 5.68
CA VAL A 42 -16.06 3.93 6.66
C VAL A 42 -15.41 5.19 6.09
N VAL A 43 -14.88 5.12 4.88
CA VAL A 43 -14.13 6.22 4.26
C VAL A 43 -15.04 7.12 3.42
N GLY A 44 -15.96 6.53 2.67
CA GLY A 44 -16.99 7.25 1.92
C GLY A 44 -17.05 6.90 0.44
N LYS A 45 -18.18 7.25 -0.18
CA LYS A 45 -18.55 6.89 -1.57
C LYS A 45 -17.51 7.35 -2.61
N LYS A 46 -17.10 8.63 -2.53
CA LYS A 46 -16.20 9.24 -3.54
C LYS A 46 -14.82 8.57 -3.53
N TYR A 47 -14.29 8.28 -2.35
CA TYR A 47 -13.01 7.60 -2.19
C TYR A 47 -13.07 6.17 -2.78
N THR A 48 -14.08 5.40 -2.37
CA THR A 48 -14.24 4.02 -2.82
C THR A 48 -14.44 3.91 -4.32
N LEU A 49 -15.24 4.79 -4.91
CA LEU A 49 -15.48 4.78 -6.37
C LEU A 49 -14.18 5.05 -7.15
N ARG A 50 -13.37 6.03 -6.72
CA ARG A 50 -12.07 6.30 -7.33
C ARG A 50 -11.11 5.12 -7.18
N SER A 51 -11.12 4.47 -6.02
CA SER A 51 -10.28 3.30 -5.75
C SER A 51 -10.68 2.11 -6.63
N VAL A 52 -11.97 1.83 -6.76
CA VAL A 52 -12.47 0.76 -7.65
C VAL A 52 -12.08 1.02 -9.10
N LEU A 53 -12.21 2.27 -9.55
CA LEU A 53 -11.76 2.67 -10.89
C LEU A 53 -10.24 2.46 -11.06
N CYS A 54 -9.45 2.85 -10.06
CA CYS A 54 -8.00 2.67 -10.07
C CYS A 54 -7.63 1.17 -10.14
N ILE A 55 -8.24 0.32 -9.31
CA ILE A 55 -8.02 -1.13 -9.32
C ILE A 55 -8.38 -1.72 -10.67
N PHE A 56 -9.50 -1.30 -11.25
CA PHE A 56 -9.95 -1.78 -12.56
C PHE A 56 -8.94 -1.44 -13.67
N VAL A 57 -8.51 -0.17 -13.73
CA VAL A 57 -7.51 0.29 -14.71
C VAL A 57 -6.18 -0.43 -14.52
N MET A 58 -5.68 -0.55 -13.27
CA MET A 58 -4.42 -1.24 -12.97
C MET A 58 -4.49 -2.72 -13.33
N SER A 59 -5.62 -3.39 -13.04
CA SER A 59 -5.80 -4.81 -13.36
C SER A 59 -5.78 -5.07 -14.86
N ILE A 60 -6.42 -4.21 -15.65
CA ILE A 60 -6.39 -4.31 -17.12
C ILE A 60 -4.97 -4.01 -17.63
N ALA A 61 -4.30 -2.98 -17.10
CA ALA A 61 -2.95 -2.62 -17.50
C ALA A 61 -1.97 -3.78 -17.30
N VAL A 62 -2.06 -4.49 -16.16
CA VAL A 62 -1.22 -5.67 -15.88
C VAL A 62 -1.48 -6.81 -16.87
N ASP A 63 -2.73 -7.01 -17.31
CA ASP A 63 -3.05 -8.05 -18.30
C ASP A 63 -2.63 -7.67 -19.72
N MET A 64 -2.58 -6.38 -20.05
CA MET A 64 -2.27 -5.88 -21.41
C MET A 64 -0.78 -5.59 -21.64
N ILE A 65 -0.04 -5.19 -20.60
CA ILE A 65 1.38 -4.83 -20.75
C ILE A 65 2.23 -6.09 -20.77
N PRO A 66 2.98 -6.35 -21.85
CA PRO A 66 3.91 -7.49 -21.87
C PRO A 66 5.04 -7.25 -20.87
N SER A 67 5.42 -8.31 -20.15
CA SER A 67 6.53 -8.26 -19.21
C SER A 67 7.86 -8.17 -19.96
N HIS A 68 8.50 -7.01 -19.94
CA HIS A 68 9.87 -6.84 -20.39
C HIS A 68 10.80 -6.75 -19.19
N PHE A 69 11.83 -7.59 -19.18
CA PHE A 69 12.83 -7.56 -18.12
C PHE A 69 13.86 -6.47 -18.44
N ILE A 70 14.08 -5.55 -17.51
CA ILE A 70 15.14 -4.53 -17.60
C ILE A 70 16.45 -5.12 -17.06
N THR A 71 16.36 -6.03 -16.09
CA THR A 71 17.49 -6.71 -15.46
C THR A 71 17.07 -8.06 -14.92
N ASP A 72 18.01 -8.99 -14.83
CA ASP A 72 17.82 -10.32 -14.23
C ASP A 72 18.24 -10.35 -12.74
N ASP A 73 18.79 -9.25 -12.22
CA ASP A 73 19.20 -9.15 -10.83
C ASP A 73 17.98 -8.92 -9.92
N LEU A 74 17.62 -9.95 -9.18
CA LEU A 74 16.47 -9.92 -8.26
C LEU A 74 16.62 -8.87 -7.16
N LEU A 75 17.84 -8.53 -6.73
CA LEU A 75 18.06 -7.50 -5.71
C LEU A 75 17.76 -6.11 -6.27
N LEU A 76 18.23 -5.81 -7.47
CA LEU A 76 17.93 -4.57 -8.16
C LEU A 76 16.42 -4.42 -8.39
N ILE A 77 15.77 -5.49 -8.86
CA ILE A 77 14.31 -5.49 -9.06
C ILE A 77 13.59 -5.24 -7.73
N ALA A 78 14.03 -5.87 -6.65
CA ALA A 78 13.40 -5.70 -5.34
C ALA A 78 13.54 -4.25 -4.82
N ILE A 79 14.71 -3.65 -4.93
CA ILE A 79 14.95 -2.29 -4.42
C ILE A 79 14.26 -1.24 -5.32
N PHE A 80 14.62 -1.19 -6.60
CA PHE A 80 14.10 -0.15 -7.50
C PHE A 80 12.63 -0.36 -7.82
N GLY A 81 12.19 -1.60 -8.01
CA GLY A 81 10.78 -1.93 -8.17
C GLY A 81 9.95 -1.53 -6.95
N GLY A 82 10.47 -1.77 -5.73
CA GLY A 82 9.85 -1.34 -4.48
C GLY A 82 9.74 0.19 -4.37
N ILE A 83 10.81 0.92 -4.72
CA ILE A 83 10.80 2.39 -4.74
C ILE A 83 9.73 2.92 -5.72
N ILE A 84 9.76 2.47 -6.97
CA ILE A 84 8.79 2.90 -7.99
C ILE A 84 7.36 2.57 -7.55
N ASN A 85 7.13 1.35 -7.08
CA ASN A 85 5.83 0.93 -6.58
C ASN A 85 5.35 1.81 -5.43
N GLY A 86 6.21 2.12 -4.46
CA GLY A 86 5.89 2.98 -3.33
C GLY A 86 5.54 4.41 -3.74
N VAL A 87 6.26 4.99 -4.71
CA VAL A 87 5.95 6.31 -5.29
C VAL A 87 4.57 6.29 -5.95
N LEU A 88 4.29 5.29 -6.78
CA LEU A 88 3.00 5.18 -7.46
C LEU A 88 1.84 5.01 -6.47
N ILE A 89 2.00 4.17 -5.45
CA ILE A 89 0.98 4.01 -4.40
C ILE A 89 0.78 5.33 -3.63
N ALA A 90 1.84 6.03 -3.28
CA ALA A 90 1.75 7.32 -2.60
C ALA A 90 1.00 8.38 -3.44
N LEU A 91 1.23 8.42 -4.75
CA LEU A 91 0.51 9.30 -5.68
C LEU A 91 -0.99 8.96 -5.74
N ILE A 92 -1.31 7.66 -5.81
CA ILE A 92 -2.70 7.19 -5.79
C ILE A 92 -3.39 7.59 -4.49
N LEU A 93 -2.72 7.40 -3.34
CA LEU A 93 -3.25 7.78 -2.02
C LEU A 93 -3.48 9.30 -1.89
N ASN A 94 -2.54 10.11 -2.39
CA ASN A 94 -2.68 11.57 -2.42
C ASN A 94 -3.84 12.02 -3.32
N SER A 95 -4.18 11.25 -4.37
CA SER A 95 -5.34 11.47 -5.23
C SER A 95 -6.67 11.01 -4.62
N HIS A 96 -6.68 10.67 -3.32
CA HIS A 96 -7.86 10.14 -2.62
C HIS A 96 -8.40 8.85 -3.23
N ALA A 97 -7.52 7.94 -3.58
CA ALA A 97 -7.81 6.59 -4.04
C ALA A 97 -6.83 5.59 -3.39
N THR A 98 -7.02 4.31 -3.62
CA THR A 98 -6.08 3.26 -3.24
C THR A 98 -5.90 2.26 -4.37
N SER A 99 -4.74 1.59 -4.40
CA SER A 99 -4.42 0.52 -5.35
C SER A 99 -5.12 -0.81 -5.01
N GLY A 100 -5.75 -0.91 -3.84
CA GLY A 100 -6.44 -2.13 -3.39
C GLY A 100 -5.66 -2.93 -2.34
N GLY A 101 -6.12 -4.16 -2.08
CA GLY A 101 -5.45 -5.06 -1.15
C GLY A 101 -5.37 -4.51 0.29
N THR A 102 -4.20 -4.66 0.90
CA THR A 102 -3.91 -4.19 2.26
C THR A 102 -3.98 -2.67 2.42
N ASP A 103 -3.91 -1.91 1.32
CA ASP A 103 -4.01 -0.45 1.34
C ASP A 103 -5.41 0.02 1.75
N PHE A 104 -6.47 -0.72 1.41
CA PHE A 104 -7.81 -0.45 1.93
C PHE A 104 -7.85 -0.57 3.45
N ILE A 105 -7.22 -1.61 3.99
CA ILE A 105 -7.16 -1.85 5.43
C ILE A 105 -6.38 -0.72 6.11
N SER A 106 -5.22 -0.35 5.54
CA SER A 106 -4.40 0.77 6.00
C SER A 106 -5.21 2.05 6.09
N MET A 107 -5.96 2.37 5.03
CA MET A 107 -6.76 3.59 4.96
C MET A 107 -7.93 3.58 5.96
N ILE A 108 -8.62 2.45 6.13
CA ILE A 108 -9.72 2.31 7.08
C ILE A 108 -9.22 2.53 8.51
N ILE A 109 -8.08 1.90 8.88
CA ILE A 109 -7.51 2.02 10.22
C ILE A 109 -6.95 3.43 10.43
N SER A 110 -6.22 3.98 9.45
CA SER A 110 -5.66 5.35 9.53
C SER A 110 -6.77 6.38 9.72
N LYS A 111 -7.88 6.25 9.01
CA LYS A 111 -9.03 7.15 9.17
C LYS A 111 -9.70 7.01 10.53
N LYS A 112 -9.85 5.79 11.05
CA LYS A 112 -10.48 5.56 12.36
C LYS A 112 -9.61 6.03 13.53
N LYS A 113 -8.31 5.75 13.46
CA LYS A 113 -7.36 6.06 14.54
C LYS A 113 -6.66 7.40 14.40
N GLY A 114 -6.70 8.02 13.19
CA GLY A 114 -6.02 9.27 12.89
C GLY A 114 -4.49 9.18 13.01
N ILE A 115 -3.92 8.02 12.68
CA ILE A 115 -2.48 7.74 12.71
C ILE A 115 -2.05 7.05 11.41
N SER A 116 -0.78 7.19 11.05
CA SER A 116 -0.18 6.40 9.96
C SER A 116 0.01 4.96 10.42
N VAL A 117 -0.50 3.99 9.64
CA VAL A 117 -0.44 2.56 10.01
C VAL A 117 0.40 1.73 9.04
N TRP A 118 1.08 2.36 8.09
CA TRP A 118 1.85 1.66 7.05
C TRP A 118 2.92 0.73 7.62
N ASN A 119 3.61 1.15 8.68
CA ASN A 119 4.63 0.32 9.33
C ASN A 119 4.02 -0.92 10.00
N TYR A 120 2.83 -0.83 10.56
CA TYR A 120 2.14 -1.98 11.16
C TYR A 120 1.69 -2.98 10.10
N ILE A 121 1.18 -2.47 8.97
CA ILE A 121 0.83 -3.32 7.83
C ILE A 121 2.09 -3.99 7.25
N PHE A 122 3.20 -3.26 7.14
CA PHE A 122 4.48 -3.83 6.74
C PHE A 122 4.90 -4.99 7.64
N MET A 123 4.84 -4.82 8.97
CA MET A 123 5.17 -5.89 9.91
C MET A 123 4.27 -7.13 9.73
N GLY A 124 2.96 -6.91 9.53
CA GLY A 124 2.03 -8.00 9.23
C GLY A 124 2.37 -8.72 7.92
N ASN A 125 2.69 -7.98 6.87
CA ASN A 125 3.10 -8.55 5.59
C ASN A 125 4.41 -9.34 5.70
N VAL A 126 5.39 -8.84 6.47
CA VAL A 126 6.66 -9.57 6.72
C VAL A 126 6.40 -10.92 7.37
N ALA A 127 5.50 -11.00 8.37
CA ALA A 127 5.15 -12.26 9.00
C ALA A 127 4.56 -13.27 7.99
N VAL A 128 3.66 -12.81 7.12
CA VAL A 128 3.08 -13.65 6.05
C VAL A 128 4.15 -14.09 5.05
N LEU A 129 5.06 -13.18 4.64
CA LEU A 129 6.15 -13.49 3.71
C LEU A 129 7.14 -14.51 4.30
N LEU A 130 7.45 -14.43 5.60
CA LEU A 130 8.31 -15.41 6.25
C LEU A 130 7.66 -16.81 6.28
N ILE A 131 6.38 -16.90 6.59
CA ILE A 131 5.63 -18.17 6.53
C ILE A 131 5.64 -18.71 5.10
N ALA A 132 5.38 -17.88 4.10
CA ALA A 132 5.46 -18.26 2.70
C ALA A 132 6.88 -18.69 2.30
N GLY A 133 7.91 -18.04 2.84
CA GLY A 133 9.31 -18.39 2.61
C GLY A 133 9.69 -19.78 3.10
N CYS A 134 9.10 -20.22 4.21
CA CYS A 134 9.30 -21.58 4.71
C CYS A 134 8.70 -22.66 3.77
N ILE A 135 7.66 -22.29 3.00
CA ILE A 135 6.95 -23.21 2.10
C ILE A 135 7.56 -23.17 0.69
N TYR A 136 7.83 -21.97 0.16
CA TYR A 136 8.19 -21.73 -1.24
C TYR A 136 9.67 -21.39 -1.48
N GLY A 137 10.44 -21.21 -0.41
CA GLY A 137 11.87 -20.89 -0.45
C GLY A 137 12.19 -19.50 0.11
N MET A 138 13.16 -19.48 1.02
CA MET A 138 13.53 -18.30 1.80
C MET A 138 14.07 -17.14 0.95
N ASN A 139 14.80 -17.43 -0.14
CA ASN A 139 15.37 -16.38 -1.00
C ASN A 139 14.30 -15.47 -1.59
N VAL A 140 13.21 -16.05 -2.11
CA VAL A 140 12.10 -15.26 -2.69
C VAL A 140 11.42 -14.40 -1.63
N ALA A 141 11.23 -14.95 -0.43
CA ALA A 141 10.64 -14.22 0.68
C ALA A 141 11.50 -13.02 1.10
N LEU A 142 12.82 -13.19 1.19
CA LEU A 142 13.75 -12.12 1.55
C LEU A 142 13.75 -10.99 0.52
N TYR A 143 13.78 -11.29 -0.77
CA TYR A 143 13.66 -10.26 -1.82
C TYR A 143 12.29 -9.56 -1.77
N SER A 144 11.22 -10.30 -1.47
CA SER A 144 9.88 -9.71 -1.31
C SER A 144 9.80 -8.78 -0.09
N ILE A 145 10.50 -9.10 1.00
CA ILE A 145 10.59 -8.23 2.18
C ILE A 145 11.35 -6.94 1.85
N ILE A 146 12.46 -7.02 1.09
CA ILE A 146 13.21 -5.84 0.63
C ILE A 146 12.32 -4.95 -0.24
N PHE A 147 11.62 -5.53 -1.21
CA PHE A 147 10.67 -4.81 -2.06
C PHE A 147 9.59 -4.11 -1.23
N GLN A 148 8.97 -4.83 -0.30
CA GLN A 148 7.91 -4.30 0.56
C GLN A 148 8.42 -3.20 1.49
N TYR A 149 9.64 -3.35 2.02
CA TYR A 149 10.29 -2.33 2.84
C TYR A 149 10.54 -1.04 2.06
N ALA A 150 11.17 -1.15 0.88
CA ALA A 150 11.44 0.00 0.02
C ALA A 150 10.14 0.73 -0.36
N SER A 151 9.10 -0.02 -0.74
CA SER A 151 7.78 0.54 -1.05
C SER A 151 7.15 1.25 0.15
N THR A 152 7.18 0.64 1.34
CA THR A 152 6.61 1.22 2.56
C THR A 152 7.32 2.50 2.97
N GLN A 153 8.65 2.56 2.85
CA GLN A 153 9.43 3.78 3.16
C GLN A 153 9.06 4.93 2.21
N MET A 154 8.89 4.64 0.92
CA MET A 154 8.46 5.66 -0.04
C MET A 154 7.04 6.17 0.26
N ILE A 155 6.12 5.28 0.64
CA ILE A 155 4.77 5.67 1.05
C ILE A 155 4.84 6.57 2.28
N ASN A 156 5.58 6.19 3.32
CA ASN A 156 5.72 6.98 4.55
C ASN A 156 6.35 8.36 4.28
N MET A 157 7.30 8.46 3.35
CA MET A 157 7.96 9.72 3.01
C MET A 157 7.02 10.67 2.25
N MET A 158 6.21 10.14 1.33
CA MET A 158 5.38 10.95 0.43
C MET A 158 3.94 11.14 0.91
N TYR A 159 3.40 10.23 1.74
CA TYR A 159 2.03 10.28 2.21
C TYR A 159 1.97 10.61 3.70
N LYS A 160 1.98 11.91 4.03
CA LYS A 160 2.00 12.43 5.41
C LYS A 160 0.63 12.85 5.96
N ARG A 161 -0.45 12.49 5.30
CA ARG A 161 -1.80 12.98 5.63
C ARG A 161 -2.27 12.66 7.06
N TYR A 162 -1.76 11.58 7.65
CA TYR A 162 -2.11 11.14 9.00
C TYR A 162 -0.95 11.28 9.99
N ASP A 163 0.16 11.89 9.55
CA ASP A 163 1.24 12.21 10.47
C ASP A 163 0.78 13.35 11.38
N LYS A 164 1.10 13.24 12.66
CA LYS A 164 0.81 14.26 13.66
C LYS A 164 2.12 14.83 14.14
N ASP A 165 2.26 16.13 13.99
CA ASP A 165 3.39 16.85 14.57
C ASP A 165 3.08 17.12 16.05
N THR A 166 4.03 16.79 16.92
CA THR A 166 3.96 17.12 18.35
C THR A 166 4.86 18.29 18.61
N LEU A 167 4.26 19.41 18.97
CA LEU A 167 4.99 20.62 19.37
C LEU A 167 5.16 20.66 20.88
N PHE A 168 6.39 20.63 21.36
CA PHE A 168 6.73 20.84 22.75
C PHE A 168 7.01 22.32 22.99
N ILE A 169 6.16 22.99 23.77
CA ILE A 169 6.33 24.39 24.13
C ILE A 169 6.77 24.48 25.58
N ILE A 170 8.00 24.94 25.81
CA ILE A 170 8.52 25.20 27.15
C ILE A 170 8.28 26.69 27.44
N THR A 171 7.43 27.00 28.42
CA THR A 171 7.06 28.35 28.76
C THR A 171 6.99 28.55 30.27
N LYS A 172 7.28 29.80 30.73
CA LYS A 172 7.06 30.19 32.11
C LYS A 172 5.60 30.56 32.44
N LYS A 173 4.74 30.64 31.40
CA LYS A 173 3.33 31.03 31.53
C LYS A 173 2.42 29.96 30.85
N PRO A 174 2.24 28.79 31.45
CA PRO A 174 1.50 27.69 30.82
C PRO A 174 0.03 28.02 30.54
N ASP A 175 -0.63 28.78 31.45
CA ASP A 175 -2.06 29.06 31.31
C ASP A 175 -2.36 30.01 30.13
N GLU A 176 -1.49 31.01 29.87
CA GLU A 176 -1.63 31.88 28.71
C GLU A 176 -1.49 31.13 27.40
N VAL A 177 -0.49 30.24 27.31
CA VAL A 177 -0.26 29.39 26.09
C VAL A 177 -1.38 28.37 25.90
N TYR A 178 -1.89 27.78 26.97
CA TYR A 178 -3.01 26.85 26.93
C TYR A 178 -4.27 27.52 26.38
N ASN A 179 -4.62 28.70 26.89
CA ASN A 179 -5.78 29.46 26.44
C ASN A 179 -5.65 29.91 24.97
N LEU A 180 -4.47 30.38 24.56
CA LEU A 180 -4.19 30.76 23.16
C LEU A 180 -4.29 29.51 22.24
N SER A 181 -3.78 28.36 22.66
CA SER A 181 -3.84 27.14 21.86
C SER A 181 -5.28 26.65 21.67
N LEU A 182 -6.13 26.73 22.69
CA LEU A 182 -7.55 26.36 22.60
C LEU A 182 -8.32 27.28 21.64
N ILE A 183 -8.04 28.58 21.62
CA ILE A 183 -8.69 29.54 20.74
C ILE A 183 -8.32 29.27 19.26
N HIS A 184 -7.06 28.92 18.97
CA HIS A 184 -6.57 28.71 17.59
C HIS A 184 -6.84 27.29 17.05
N ILE A 185 -6.94 26.26 17.92
CA ILE A 185 -7.25 24.89 17.52
C ILE A 185 -8.75 24.71 17.21
N SER A 186 -9.62 25.54 17.79
CA SER A 186 -11.06 25.49 17.57
C SER A 186 -11.53 26.21 16.29
N GLU A 187 -10.69 27.03 15.65
CA GLU A 187 -11.00 27.61 14.34
C GLU A 187 -10.51 26.67 13.22
N PRO A 188 -11.44 25.99 12.50
CA PRO A 188 -11.06 25.33 11.28
C PRO A 188 -10.68 26.39 10.26
N THR A 189 -9.38 26.54 9.98
CA THR A 189 -8.95 27.28 8.79
C THR A 189 -9.57 26.63 7.57
N ARG A 190 -10.68 27.20 7.11
CA ARG A 190 -11.25 26.91 5.79
C ARG A 190 -10.31 27.52 4.75
N PRO A 191 -9.84 26.74 3.76
CA PRO A 191 -9.44 27.32 2.49
C PRO A 191 -10.66 27.74 1.71
#